data_6c5d0aa1d67f9972507e86b01bb95396
#
_entry.id   6c5d0aa1d67f9972507e86b01bb95396
#
_cell.length_a   1.000
_cell.length_b   1.000
_cell.length_c   1.000
_cell.angle_alpha   90.00
_cell.angle_beta   90.00
_cell.angle_gamma   90.00
#
_symmetry.space_group_name_H-M   'P 1'
#
loop_
_entity.id
_entity.type
_entity.pdbx_description
1 polymer ?
#
loop_
_entity_poly.entity_id
_entity_poly.type
_entity_poly.pdbx_seq_one_letter_code
_entity_poly.pdbx_strand_id
1 'polypeptide(L)'
;MNIRRHQVPEPAADDSGNDAGVPLPVMPGFREMALRRSADAQAARMAGERGRLVRELAAQRQAAGLSQTEVAARMGTSQSAVARLESGTADVRASTLERYAAAVGGEITWKLNRPGEGSST
;
A
#
# COMPACT_ATOMS: atom_id res chain seq x y z
N MET A 1 28.65 4.83 25.40
CA MET A 1 28.52 4.73 25.23
C MET A 1 27.98 4.63 25.02
N ASN A 2 27.85 4.37 24.92
CA ASN A 2 27.62 4.07 24.50
C ASN A 2 27.01 3.99 23.95
N ILE A 3 26.97 3.69 23.66
CA ILE A 3 26.76 3.41 22.99
C ILE A 3 26.11 3.37 22.57
N ARG A 4 26.11 3.14 22.43
CA ARG A 4 25.91 2.89 21.91
C ARG A 4 25.21 3.04 21.46
N ARG A 5 25.25 2.75 21.38
CA ARG A 5 25.06 2.60 20.88
C ARG A 5 24.51 2.72 20.41
N HIS A 6 24.69 2.41 20.38
CA HIS A 6 24.71 2.29 19.89
C HIS A 6 24.55 2.21 19.45
N GLN A 7 24.75 1.71 19.23
CA GLN A 7 25.11 1.33 18.81
C GLN A 7 24.80 1.05 18.29
N VAL A 8 25.04 0.73 18.36
CA VAL A 8 25.23 0.19 17.89
C VAL A 8 24.95 -0.22 17.76
N PRO A 9 25.22 -0.55 17.84
CA PRO A 9 25.39 -1.16 17.68
C PRO A 9 25.19 -1.60 17.56
N GLU A 10 25.41 -2.40 17.61
CA GLU A 10 25.76 -3.10 17.51
C GLU A 10 25.45 -3.54 17.44
N PRO A 11 25.72 -3.99 17.45
CA PRO A 11 25.88 -4.70 17.25
C PRO A 11 25.74 -5.20 17.17
N ALA A 12 26.07 -5.87 17.13
CA ALA A 12 26.49 -6.49 17.03
C ALA A 12 26.32 -6.97 16.90
N ALA A 13 26.61 -7.57 16.89
CA ALA A 13 26.92 -8.18 16.69
C ALA A 13 26.49 -8.66 16.53
N ASP A 14 26.61 -9.31 16.49
CA ASP A 14 26.68 -9.89 16.22
C ASP A 14 26.32 -10.27 16.02
N ASP A 15 26.50 -10.93 15.94
CA ASP A 15 26.60 -11.49 15.57
C ASP A 15 26.49 -11.90 15.46
N SER A 16 26.79 -12.59 15.26
CA SER A 16 26.96 -13.14 15.04
C SER A 16 27.12 -13.74 14.70
N GLY A 17 27.38 -14.36 14.33
CA GLY A 17 27.60 -15.08 14.03
C GLY A 17 27.96 -15.45 13.08
N ASN A 18 28.29 -15.81 12.68
CA ASN A 18 28.55 -16.23 11.84
C ASN A 18 29.41 -16.50 11.33
N ASP A 19 29.83 -16.69 11.31
CA ASP A 19 30.51 -16.84 10.79
C ASP A 19 31.29 -17.55 10.32
N ALA A 20 31.40 -18.06 10.73
CA ALA A 20 32.19 -18.86 10.47
C ALA A 20 32.23 -19.28 9.20
N GLY A 21 32.74 -19.59 8.60
CA GLY A 21 32.77 -19.96 7.35
C GLY A 21 31.95 -19.24 6.51
N VAL A 22 31.24 -18.42 6.96
CA VAL A 22 30.45 -17.80 6.16
C VAL A 22 31.10 -16.95 5.35
N PRO A 23 30.94 -17.01 4.27
CA PRO A 23 31.55 -16.20 3.37
C PRO A 23 31.05 -14.88 3.61
N LEU A 24 31.00 -14.41 3.97
CA LEU A 24 30.67 -13.35 4.04
C LEU A 24 30.24 -12.63 3.50
N PRO A 25 30.40 -12.27 3.24
CA PRO A 25 30.15 -11.38 2.66
C PRO A 25 29.01 -10.76 2.92
N VAL A 26 28.09 -11.28 3.16
CA VAL A 26 26.91 -10.73 3.34
C VAL A 26 26.85 -10.13 4.63
N MET A 27 26.54 -8.89 4.76
CA MET A 27 26.38 -8.29 6.00
C MET A 27 25.15 -8.79 6.65
N PRO A 28 25.15 -8.92 7.96
CA PRO A 28 23.93 -9.28 8.66
C PRO A 28 22.85 -8.28 8.29
N GLY A 29 21.70 -8.75 7.97
CA GLY A 29 20.62 -7.89 7.62
C GLY A 29 20.53 -7.51 6.16
N PHE A 30 21.51 -7.90 5.37
CA PHE A 30 21.48 -7.55 3.97
C PHE A 30 20.25 -8.14 3.29
N ARG A 31 19.96 -9.40 3.58
CA ARG A 31 18.79 -10.03 2.99
C ARG A 31 17.51 -9.37 3.46
N GLU A 32 17.45 -9.05 4.74
CA GLU A 32 16.28 -8.37 5.25
C GLU A 32 16.09 -7.02 4.60
N MET A 33 17.20 -6.32 4.37
CA MET A 33 17.10 -5.03 3.71
C MET A 33 16.62 -5.17 2.28
N ALA A 34 17.08 -6.19 1.59
CA ALA A 34 16.64 -6.42 0.23
C ALA A 34 15.16 -6.77 0.19
N LEU A 35 14.72 -7.60 1.13
CA LEU A 35 13.31 -7.96 1.19
C LEU A 35 12.45 -6.76 1.53
N ARG A 36 12.93 -5.92 2.44
CA ARG A 36 12.18 -4.73 2.81
C ARG A 36 12.07 -3.78 1.64
N ARG A 37 13.14 -3.60 0.88
CA ARG A 37 13.09 -2.73 -0.28
C ARG A 37 12.10 -3.26 -1.32
N SER A 38 12.10 -4.57 -1.50
CA SER A 38 11.17 -5.18 -2.42
C SER A 38 9.73 -4.98 -1.96
N ALA A 39 9.49 -5.14 -0.67
CA ALA A 39 8.15 -4.94 -0.12
C ALA A 39 7.73 -3.48 -0.24
N ASP A 40 8.67 -2.55 -0.01
CA ASP A 40 8.36 -1.14 -0.14
C ASP A 40 8.02 -0.77 -1.57
N ALA A 41 8.76 -1.31 -2.53
CA ALA A 41 8.48 -1.05 -3.94
C ALA A 41 7.11 -1.60 -4.32
N GLN A 42 6.78 -2.77 -3.82
CA GLN A 42 5.48 -3.36 -4.11
C GLN A 42 4.36 -2.55 -3.46
N ALA A 43 4.57 -2.10 -2.22
CA ALA A 43 3.58 -1.27 -1.55
C ALA A 43 3.37 0.03 -2.31
N ALA A 44 4.43 0.61 -2.85
CA ALA A 44 4.31 1.84 -3.62
C ALA A 44 3.49 1.61 -4.89
N ARG A 45 3.71 0.48 -5.56
CA ARG A 45 2.92 0.15 -6.75
C ARG A 45 1.45 -0.03 -6.40
N MET A 46 1.18 -0.68 -5.28
CA MET A 46 -0.20 -0.89 -4.86
C MET A 46 -0.87 0.42 -4.47
N ALA A 47 -0.11 1.32 -3.88
CA ALA A 47 -0.65 2.65 -3.57
C ALA A 47 -0.98 3.40 -4.85
N GLY A 48 -0.16 3.25 -5.89
CA GLY A 48 -0.44 3.86 -7.18
C GLY A 48 -1.69 3.29 -7.81
N GLU A 49 -1.88 1.99 -7.70
CA GLU A 49 -3.08 1.35 -8.21
C GLU A 49 -4.31 1.83 -7.48
N ARG A 50 -4.21 1.95 -6.15
CA ARG A 50 -5.33 2.47 -5.36
C ARG A 50 -5.67 3.89 -5.79
N GLY A 51 -4.66 4.73 -5.99
CA GLY A 51 -4.88 6.09 -6.41
C GLY A 51 -5.57 6.17 -7.75
N ARG A 52 -5.19 5.29 -8.68
CA ARG A 52 -5.83 5.25 -9.99
C ARG A 52 -7.29 4.84 -9.86
N LEU A 53 -7.55 3.83 -9.03
CA LEU A 53 -8.90 3.37 -8.82
C LEU A 53 -9.76 4.47 -8.21
N VAL A 54 -9.21 5.18 -7.23
CA VAL A 54 -9.95 6.25 -6.59
C VAL A 54 -10.29 7.35 -7.60
N ARG A 55 -9.35 7.68 -8.48
CA ARG A 55 -9.62 8.69 -9.50
C ARG A 55 -10.72 8.23 -10.46
N GLU A 56 -10.70 6.94 -10.77
CA GLU A 56 -11.73 6.38 -11.64
C GLU A 56 -13.10 6.43 -10.97
N LEU A 57 -13.15 6.13 -9.69
CA LEU A 57 -14.39 6.19 -8.94
C LEU A 57 -14.92 7.62 -8.88
N ALA A 58 -14.04 8.58 -8.64
CA ALA A 58 -14.46 9.98 -8.62
C ALA A 58 -14.97 10.42 -9.98
N ALA A 59 -14.34 9.95 -11.05
CA ALA A 59 -14.80 10.26 -12.40
C ALA A 59 -16.19 9.66 -12.64
N GLN A 60 -16.44 8.45 -12.17
CA GLN A 60 -17.75 7.84 -12.29
C GLN A 60 -18.78 8.63 -11.50
N ARG A 61 -18.42 9.10 -10.31
CA ARG A 61 -19.32 9.93 -9.53
C ARG A 61 -19.73 11.15 -10.32
N GLN A 62 -18.74 11.84 -10.90
CA GLN A 62 -19.01 13.04 -11.66
C GLN A 62 -19.84 12.75 -12.91
N ALA A 63 -19.53 11.66 -13.58
CA ALA A 63 -20.30 11.27 -14.77
C ALA A 63 -21.74 10.96 -14.41
N ALA A 64 -21.97 10.45 -13.22
CA ALA A 64 -23.33 10.16 -12.77
C ALA A 64 -24.05 11.40 -12.25
N GLY A 65 -23.37 12.52 -12.19
CA GLY A 65 -23.97 13.75 -11.71
C GLY A 65 -24.17 13.79 -10.22
N LEU A 66 -23.39 13.00 -9.46
CA LEU A 66 -23.56 12.92 -8.02
C LEU A 66 -22.54 13.80 -7.34
N SER A 67 -22.97 14.47 -6.28
CA SER A 67 -22.05 15.26 -5.46
C SER A 67 -21.39 14.36 -4.44
N GLN A 68 -20.32 14.85 -3.84
CA GLN A 68 -19.68 14.12 -2.75
C GLN A 68 -20.66 13.91 -1.60
N THR A 69 -21.50 14.88 -1.34
CA THR A 69 -22.49 14.77 -0.27
C THR A 69 -23.48 13.65 -0.57
N GLU A 70 -23.91 13.54 -1.83
CA GLU A 70 -24.85 12.51 -2.19
C GLU A 70 -24.23 11.12 -2.08
N VAL A 71 -22.99 10.99 -2.50
CA VAL A 71 -22.30 9.72 -2.38
C VAL A 71 -22.10 9.39 -0.91
N ALA A 72 -21.73 10.38 -0.10
CA ALA A 72 -21.55 10.16 1.33
C ALA A 72 -22.84 9.64 1.95
N ALA A 73 -23.97 10.23 1.57
CA ALA A 73 -25.26 9.77 2.09
C ALA A 73 -25.52 8.32 1.72
N ARG A 74 -25.24 7.95 0.47
CA ARG A 74 -25.45 6.59 0.03
C ARG A 74 -24.51 5.60 0.73
N MET A 75 -23.33 6.07 1.06
CA MET A 75 -22.36 5.23 1.76
C MET A 75 -22.57 5.19 3.27
N GLY A 76 -23.39 6.07 3.81
CA GLY A 76 -23.54 6.17 5.24
C GLY A 76 -22.36 6.81 5.92
N THR A 77 -21.74 7.78 5.28
CA THR A 77 -20.57 8.46 5.84
C THR A 77 -20.71 9.97 5.61
N SER A 78 -19.65 10.71 5.90
CA SER A 78 -19.68 12.16 5.79
C SER A 78 -19.06 12.62 4.48
N GLN A 79 -19.44 13.80 4.04
CA GLN A 79 -18.87 14.40 2.84
C GLN A 79 -17.36 14.54 2.98
N SER A 80 -16.88 14.93 4.15
CA SER A 80 -15.44 15.09 4.33
C SER A 80 -14.71 13.74 4.23
N ALA A 81 -15.37 12.65 4.63
CA ALA A 81 -14.77 11.33 4.46
C ALA A 81 -14.65 10.98 2.98
N VAL A 82 -15.67 11.31 2.19
CA VAL A 82 -15.62 11.07 0.77
C VAL A 82 -14.54 11.93 0.12
N ALA A 83 -14.45 13.19 0.52
CA ALA A 83 -13.42 14.08 -0.03
C ALA A 83 -12.03 13.53 0.27
N ARG A 84 -11.83 13.03 1.47
CA ARG A 84 -10.55 12.44 1.85
C ARG A 84 -10.25 11.19 1.05
N LEU A 85 -11.26 10.37 0.84
CA LEU A 85 -11.09 9.18 0.01
C LEU A 85 -10.68 9.58 -1.39
N GLU A 86 -11.34 10.55 -1.96
CA GLU A 86 -11.06 10.97 -3.34
C GLU A 86 -9.71 11.65 -3.49
N SER A 87 -9.12 12.11 -2.39
CA SER A 87 -7.80 12.70 -2.47
C SER A 87 -6.74 11.68 -2.85
N GLY A 88 -7.05 10.41 -2.65
CA GLY A 88 -6.13 9.34 -3.02
C GLY A 88 -4.96 9.16 -2.07
N THR A 89 -4.88 9.94 -1.01
CA THR A 89 -3.77 9.84 -0.08
C THR A 89 -4.08 9.01 1.13
N ALA A 90 -5.35 8.72 1.37
CA ALA A 90 -5.73 7.94 2.55
C ALA A 90 -5.56 6.45 2.28
N ASP A 91 -5.28 5.73 3.34
CA ASP A 91 -5.21 4.28 3.26
C ASP A 91 -6.62 3.77 3.47
N VAL A 92 -7.30 3.40 2.40
CA VAL A 92 -8.72 3.09 2.43
C VAL A 92 -8.92 1.60 2.35
N ARG A 93 -9.85 1.09 3.15
CA ARG A 93 -10.16 -0.34 3.12
C ARG A 93 -10.84 -0.72 1.82
N ALA A 94 -10.60 -1.95 1.39
CA ALA A 94 -11.25 -2.47 0.20
C ALA A 94 -12.76 -2.38 0.32
N SER A 95 -13.31 -2.70 1.50
CA SER A 95 -14.75 -2.65 1.67
C SER A 95 -15.31 -1.23 1.51
N THR A 96 -14.53 -0.23 1.89
CA THR A 96 -14.95 1.14 1.71
C THR A 96 -14.97 1.51 0.23
N LEU A 97 -13.96 1.07 -0.52
CA LEU A 97 -13.93 1.30 -1.96
C LEU A 97 -15.09 0.62 -2.65
N GLU A 98 -15.42 -0.59 -2.22
CA GLU A 98 -16.57 -1.30 -2.79
C GLU A 98 -17.88 -0.58 -2.50
N ARG A 99 -17.99 -0.02 -1.30
CA ARG A 99 -19.18 0.72 -0.94
C ARG A 99 -19.31 1.98 -1.78
N TYR A 100 -18.18 2.64 -2.00
CA TYR A 100 -18.18 3.82 -2.87
C TYR A 100 -18.60 3.43 -4.29
N ALA A 101 -18.03 2.35 -4.82
CA ALA A 101 -18.35 1.91 -6.16
C ALA A 101 -19.86 1.65 -6.29
N ALA A 102 -20.42 0.97 -5.30
CA ALA A 102 -21.86 0.70 -5.33
C ALA A 102 -22.66 1.99 -5.29
N ALA A 103 -22.19 2.98 -4.53
CA ALA A 103 -22.90 4.25 -4.43
C ALA A 103 -22.96 5.00 -5.74
N VAL A 104 -21.97 4.80 -6.61
CA VAL A 104 -21.96 5.47 -7.91
C VAL A 104 -22.41 4.55 -9.03
N GLY A 105 -22.95 3.38 -8.69
CA GLY A 105 -23.50 2.47 -9.70
C GLY A 105 -22.49 1.57 -10.35
N GLY A 106 -21.35 1.37 -9.72
CA GLY A 106 -20.32 0.52 -10.27
C GLY A 106 -20.01 -0.66 -9.39
N GLU A 107 -19.01 -1.41 -9.80
CA GLU A 107 -18.61 -2.59 -9.09
C GLU A 107 -17.12 -2.76 -9.27
N ILE A 108 -16.42 -3.16 -8.21
CA ILE A 108 -14.98 -3.39 -8.28
C ILE A 108 -14.74 -4.87 -8.29
N THR A 109 -13.95 -5.33 -9.23
CA THR A 109 -13.52 -6.72 -9.27
C THR A 109 -12.07 -6.77 -8.86
N TRP A 110 -11.79 -7.54 -7.80
CA TRP A 110 -10.44 -7.66 -7.30
C TRP A 110 -9.74 -8.83 -7.98
N LYS A 111 -8.45 -8.64 -8.25
CA LYS A 111 -7.69 -9.67 -8.89
C LYS A 111 -6.30 -9.73 -8.30
N LEU A 112 -5.85 -10.93 -8.00
CA LEU A 112 -4.52 -11.14 -7.46
C LEU A 112 -3.61 -11.59 -8.59
N ASN A 113 -2.55 -10.85 -8.84
CA ASN A 113 -1.59 -11.20 -9.87
C ASN A 113 -0.34 -11.76 -9.23
N ARG A 114 0.20 -12.79 -9.83
CA ARG A 114 1.47 -13.30 -9.38
C ARG A 114 2.58 -12.59 -10.09
N PRO A 115 3.65 -12.28 -9.39
CA PRO A 115 4.79 -11.66 -10.04
C PRO A 115 5.30 -12.56 -11.15
N GLY A 116 5.55 -11.98 -12.28
CA GLY A 116 6.10 -12.72 -13.38
C GLY A 116 5.10 -13.38 -14.27
N GLU A 117 3.83 -13.38 -13.89
CA GLU A 117 2.84 -13.96 -14.72
C GLU A 117 1.89 -12.96 -15.26
N GLY A 118 1.92 -11.81 -14.79
CA GLY A 118 0.82 -10.95 -15.00
C GLY A 118 0.52 -10.63 -16.39
N SER A 119 1.46 -10.54 -17.19
CA SER A 119 1.13 -10.04 -18.44
C SER A 119 0.77 -11.03 -19.39
N SER A 120 0.76 -12.15 -19.07
CA SER A 120 0.53 -13.02 -20.09
C SER A 120 -0.72 -12.91 -20.55
N THR A 121 -1.10 -12.72 -20.98
CA THR A 121 -2.22 -12.68 -21.51
C THR A 121 -2.51 -12.78 -22.10
#